data_74ad8f95c080e93f1bfcc7dceab37c70
#
_entry.id   74ad8f95c080e93f1bfcc7dceab37c70
#
_cell.length_a   1.000
_cell.length_b   1.000
_cell.length_c   1.000
_cell.angle_alpha   90.00
_cell.angle_beta   90.00
_cell.angle_gamma   90.00
#
_symmetry.space_group_name_H-M   'P 1'
#
loop_
_entity.id
_entity.type
_entity.pdbx_description
1 polymer ?
#
loop_
_entity_poly.entity_id
_entity_poly.type
_entity_poly.pdbx_seq_one_letter_code
_entity_poly.pdbx_strand_id
1 'polypeptide(L)'
;MSLNRGKVLDAALRLADEQGLAALSMRKVAAAVGVEAMSLYNHVSNKGDLLDGLTARVFEEVDVPDPALPWESRVRLLADGLYASFARHPVVVRALAAQDANPRSAGALRVIDALLHALLDAGLSEEATARAYRSLLGMLFGSVLTGAAGGVAAKAERAEPVGAYFRRMATPSELPSLHRVLPALESGDCVQDFEYQLNLLIGGLGSAS
;
A
#
# COMPACT_ATOMS: atom_id res chain seq x y z
N MET A 1 25.82 14.15 -15.68
CA MET A 1 25.38 12.79 -15.23
C MET A 1 24.37 12.26 -16.25
N SER A 2 24.57 11.06 -16.82
CA SER A 2 23.65 10.52 -17.82
C SER A 2 22.30 10.16 -17.18
N LEU A 3 21.19 10.37 -17.92
CA LEU A 3 19.87 9.87 -17.56
C LEU A 3 19.87 8.34 -17.62
N ASN A 4 19.17 7.71 -16.65
CA ASN A 4 18.92 6.28 -16.66
C ASN A 4 17.50 6.01 -16.13
N ARG A 5 17.00 4.76 -16.32
CA ARG A 5 15.64 4.37 -15.91
C ARG A 5 15.38 4.64 -14.42
N GLY A 6 16.34 4.36 -13.53
CA GLY A 6 16.19 4.61 -12.10
C GLY A 6 15.90 6.06 -11.77
N LYS A 7 16.67 7.01 -12.32
CA LYS A 7 16.43 8.46 -12.12
C LYS A 7 15.08 8.92 -12.65
N VAL A 8 14.63 8.34 -13.76
CA VAL A 8 13.30 8.62 -14.32
C VAL A 8 12.22 8.17 -13.35
N LEU A 9 12.34 6.94 -12.83
CA LEU A 9 11.37 6.38 -11.88
C LEU A 9 11.37 7.14 -10.55
N ASP A 10 12.54 7.49 -10.00
CA ASP A 10 12.65 8.26 -8.77
C ASP A 10 12.01 9.66 -8.90
N ALA A 11 12.20 10.33 -10.03
CA ALA A 11 11.57 11.62 -10.30
C ALA A 11 10.05 11.50 -10.48
N ALA A 12 9.62 10.44 -11.16
CA ALA A 12 8.20 10.18 -11.38
C ALA A 12 7.47 9.80 -10.08
N LEU A 13 8.12 9.03 -9.20
CA LEU A 13 7.57 8.67 -7.89
C LEU A 13 7.36 9.91 -7.03
N ARG A 14 8.40 10.77 -6.90
CA ARG A 14 8.26 12.06 -6.19
C ARG A 14 7.13 12.91 -6.76
N LEU A 15 7.06 13.04 -8.08
CA LEU A 15 6.01 13.83 -8.74
C LEU A 15 4.60 13.26 -8.46
N ALA A 16 4.48 11.93 -8.45
CA ALA A 16 3.22 11.26 -8.16
C ALA A 16 2.81 11.42 -6.70
N ASP A 17 3.75 11.33 -5.75
CA ASP A 17 3.49 11.55 -4.32
C ASP A 17 3.06 12.99 -4.03
N GLU A 18 3.69 13.96 -4.68
CA GLU A 18 3.39 15.38 -4.48
C GLU A 18 2.09 15.85 -5.16
N GLN A 19 1.80 15.36 -6.36
CA GLN A 19 0.73 15.89 -7.22
C GLN A 19 -0.37 14.86 -7.56
N GLY A 20 -0.21 13.59 -7.14
CA GLY A 20 -1.12 12.49 -7.44
C GLY A 20 -0.94 11.90 -8.86
N LEU A 21 -1.52 10.70 -9.08
CA LEU A 21 -1.42 9.98 -10.37
C LEU A 21 -2.04 10.72 -11.56
N ALA A 22 -3.08 11.51 -11.32
CA ALA A 22 -3.72 12.30 -12.37
C ALA A 22 -2.77 13.37 -12.98
N ALA A 23 -1.85 13.86 -12.17
CA ALA A 23 -0.83 14.82 -12.63
C ALA A 23 0.33 14.14 -13.37
N LEU A 24 0.51 12.82 -13.22
CA LEU A 24 1.63 12.08 -13.82
C LEU A 24 1.46 11.95 -15.33
N SER A 25 2.34 12.60 -16.09
CA SER A 25 2.42 12.51 -17.54
C SER A 25 3.87 12.45 -18.01
N MET A 26 4.11 11.78 -19.14
CA MET A 26 5.47 11.69 -19.72
C MET A 26 6.14 13.06 -19.86
N ARG A 27 5.40 14.09 -20.27
CA ARG A 27 5.91 15.45 -20.41
C ARG A 27 6.34 16.05 -19.06
N LYS A 28 5.55 15.86 -18.00
CA LYS A 28 5.89 16.37 -16.65
C LYS A 28 7.09 15.65 -16.07
N VAL A 29 7.19 14.33 -16.25
CA VAL A 29 8.35 13.55 -15.81
C VAL A 29 9.61 13.99 -16.55
N ALA A 30 9.54 14.16 -17.87
CA ALA A 30 10.65 14.67 -18.67
C ALA A 30 11.14 16.04 -18.19
N ALA A 31 10.21 16.96 -17.93
CA ALA A 31 10.53 18.28 -17.36
C ALA A 31 11.19 18.15 -15.97
N ALA A 32 10.72 17.24 -15.12
CA ALA A 32 11.28 17.01 -13.78
C ALA A 32 12.73 16.47 -13.80
N VAL A 33 13.11 15.74 -14.85
CA VAL A 33 14.49 15.23 -15.03
C VAL A 33 15.33 16.09 -15.99
N GLY A 34 14.78 17.20 -16.50
CA GLY A 34 15.49 18.17 -17.32
C GLY A 34 15.81 17.70 -18.74
N VAL A 35 14.94 16.88 -19.35
CA VAL A 35 15.11 16.36 -20.72
C VAL A 35 13.86 16.60 -21.57
N GLU A 36 14.00 16.46 -22.89
CA GLU A 36 12.85 16.43 -23.78
C GLU A 36 12.05 15.13 -23.63
N ALA A 37 10.73 15.21 -23.83
CA ALA A 37 9.83 14.06 -23.67
C ALA A 37 10.23 12.86 -24.54
N MET A 38 10.78 13.07 -25.74
CA MET A 38 11.27 11.99 -26.61
C MET A 38 12.43 11.22 -26.00
N SER A 39 13.33 11.88 -25.25
CA SER A 39 14.45 11.22 -24.57
C SER A 39 13.96 10.26 -23.44
N LEU A 40 12.80 10.56 -22.86
CA LEU A 40 12.22 9.71 -21.81
C LEU A 40 11.80 8.34 -22.36
N TYR A 41 11.30 8.29 -23.60
CA TYR A 41 10.85 7.04 -24.21
C TYR A 41 11.98 6.01 -24.44
N ASN A 42 13.25 6.43 -24.36
CA ASN A 42 14.39 5.52 -24.33
C ASN A 42 14.50 4.73 -23.00
N HIS A 43 13.79 5.15 -21.97
CA HIS A 43 13.85 4.58 -20.60
C HIS A 43 12.54 3.97 -20.14
N VAL A 44 11.41 4.50 -20.58
CA VAL A 44 10.05 4.03 -20.27
C VAL A 44 9.18 4.13 -21.51
N SER A 45 8.55 3.02 -21.89
CA SER A 45 7.85 2.91 -23.17
C SER A 45 6.51 3.68 -23.20
N ASN A 46 5.83 3.76 -22.07
CA ASN A 46 4.52 4.41 -21.93
C ASN A 46 4.19 4.63 -20.45
N LYS A 47 3.01 5.19 -20.18
CA LYS A 47 2.55 5.45 -18.80
C LYS A 47 2.36 4.17 -17.99
N GLY A 48 1.91 3.07 -18.60
CA GLY A 48 1.78 1.76 -17.93
C GLY A 48 3.13 1.20 -17.48
N ASP A 49 4.13 1.20 -18.36
CA ASP A 49 5.51 0.83 -18.04
C ASP A 49 6.11 1.73 -16.93
N LEU A 50 5.77 3.02 -16.94
CA LEU A 50 6.14 3.93 -15.87
C LEU A 50 5.52 3.51 -14.53
N LEU A 51 4.22 3.24 -14.49
CA LEU A 51 3.50 2.82 -13.27
C LEU A 51 3.99 1.46 -12.75
N ASP A 52 4.23 0.49 -13.63
CA ASP A 52 4.86 -0.79 -13.27
C ASP A 52 6.25 -0.55 -12.66
N GLY A 53 7.03 0.38 -13.22
CA GLY A 53 8.32 0.77 -12.70
C GLY A 53 8.26 1.44 -11.31
N LEU A 54 7.27 2.30 -11.07
CA LEU A 54 7.04 2.88 -9.74
C LEU A 54 6.68 1.80 -8.72
N THR A 55 5.81 0.88 -9.10
CA THR A 55 5.45 -0.26 -8.26
C THR A 55 6.67 -1.11 -7.93
N ALA A 56 7.51 -1.40 -8.91
CA ALA A 56 8.76 -2.11 -8.71
C ALA A 56 9.65 -1.43 -7.66
N ARG A 57 9.82 -0.09 -7.76
CA ARG A 57 10.64 0.69 -6.81
C ARG A 57 10.13 0.57 -5.38
N VAL A 58 8.82 0.64 -5.19
CA VAL A 58 8.19 0.57 -3.86
C VAL A 58 8.35 -0.83 -3.24
N PHE A 59 8.23 -1.90 -4.04
CA PHE A 59 8.50 -3.25 -3.55
C PHE A 59 9.99 -3.51 -3.27
N GLU A 60 10.90 -2.90 -4.02
CA GLU A 60 12.36 -3.03 -3.83
C GLU A 60 12.85 -2.36 -2.54
N GLU A 61 12.04 -1.54 -1.87
CA GLU A 61 12.31 -1.00 -0.54
C GLU A 61 12.10 -2.01 0.59
N VAL A 62 11.47 -3.15 0.30
CA VAL A 62 11.13 -4.18 1.29
C VAL A 62 12.24 -5.22 1.36
N ASP A 63 12.82 -5.35 2.54
CA ASP A 63 13.81 -6.38 2.81
C ASP A 63 13.15 -7.76 2.91
N VAL A 64 13.76 -8.75 2.26
CA VAL A 64 13.34 -10.15 2.39
C VAL A 64 14.01 -10.74 3.63
N PRO A 65 13.23 -11.22 4.63
CA PRO A 65 13.77 -11.78 5.85
C PRO A 65 14.48 -13.12 5.64
N ASP A 66 15.33 -13.49 6.60
CA ASP A 66 15.98 -14.80 6.62
C ASP A 66 14.92 -15.92 6.62
N PRO A 67 14.97 -16.86 5.66
CA PRO A 67 14.03 -17.98 5.58
C PRO A 67 14.10 -18.93 6.78
N ALA A 68 15.16 -18.89 7.57
CA ALA A 68 15.29 -19.69 8.81
C ALA A 68 14.43 -19.17 9.98
N LEU A 69 13.90 -17.95 9.90
CA LEU A 69 13.00 -17.40 10.91
C LEU A 69 11.64 -18.14 10.91
N PRO A 70 10.95 -18.20 12.07
CA PRO A 70 9.57 -18.70 12.14
C PRO A 70 8.67 -18.00 11.12
N TRP A 71 7.72 -18.72 10.54
CA TRP A 71 6.83 -18.21 9.51
C TRP A 71 6.07 -16.95 9.95
N GLU A 72 5.61 -16.90 11.20
CA GLU A 72 4.91 -15.73 11.77
C GLU A 72 5.79 -14.48 11.73
N SER A 73 7.08 -14.65 12.09
CA SER A 73 8.05 -13.55 12.08
C SER A 73 8.31 -13.06 10.67
N ARG A 74 8.42 -13.97 9.69
CA ARG A 74 8.61 -13.62 8.29
C ARG A 74 7.40 -12.90 7.69
N VAL A 75 6.19 -13.40 7.95
CA VAL A 75 4.94 -12.74 7.52
C VAL A 75 4.86 -11.33 8.12
N ARG A 76 5.18 -11.17 9.41
CA ARG A 76 5.17 -9.87 10.08
C ARG A 76 6.18 -8.91 9.46
N LEU A 77 7.45 -9.30 9.33
CA LEU A 77 8.49 -8.44 8.76
C LEU A 77 8.17 -8.00 7.34
N LEU A 78 7.66 -8.90 6.50
CA LEU A 78 7.24 -8.58 5.14
C LEU A 78 6.01 -7.66 5.11
N ALA A 79 5.01 -7.91 5.96
CA ALA A 79 3.81 -7.08 6.05
C ALA A 79 4.13 -5.67 6.56
N ASP A 80 4.96 -5.55 7.59
CA ASP A 80 5.40 -4.27 8.16
C ASP A 80 6.22 -3.47 7.12
N GLY A 81 7.15 -4.14 6.42
CA GLY A 81 7.93 -3.54 5.34
C GLY A 81 7.07 -3.04 4.18
N LEU A 82 6.11 -3.85 3.74
CA LEU A 82 5.14 -3.47 2.71
C LEU A 82 4.26 -2.31 3.17
N TYR A 83 3.72 -2.37 4.40
CA TYR A 83 2.91 -1.28 4.95
C TYR A 83 3.71 0.03 5.00
N ALA A 84 4.92 0.00 5.53
CA ALA A 84 5.78 1.18 5.63
C ALA A 84 6.11 1.78 4.25
N SER A 85 6.44 0.94 3.25
CA SER A 85 6.72 1.39 1.90
C SER A 85 5.46 1.94 1.21
N PHE A 86 4.34 1.25 1.30
CA PHE A 86 3.05 1.68 0.75
C PHE A 86 2.52 2.96 1.41
N ALA A 87 2.72 3.13 2.72
CA ALA A 87 2.33 4.35 3.43
C ALA A 87 3.13 5.58 3.00
N ARG A 88 4.41 5.39 2.63
CA ARG A 88 5.21 6.46 1.99
C ARG A 88 4.74 6.81 0.58
N HIS A 89 4.22 5.82 -0.15
CA HIS A 89 3.85 5.92 -1.56
C HIS A 89 2.40 5.49 -1.84
N PRO A 90 1.38 6.12 -1.20
CA PRO A 90 -0.02 5.69 -1.32
C PRO A 90 -0.55 5.80 -2.76
N VAL A 91 0.11 6.56 -3.62
CA VAL A 91 -0.20 6.66 -5.05
C VAL A 91 -0.01 5.32 -5.77
N VAL A 92 1.01 4.53 -5.37
CA VAL A 92 1.27 3.21 -5.93
C VAL A 92 0.17 2.22 -5.52
N VAL A 93 -0.28 2.29 -4.27
CA VAL A 93 -1.41 1.45 -3.79
C VAL A 93 -2.69 1.75 -4.57
N ARG A 94 -2.96 3.02 -4.88
CA ARG A 94 -4.10 3.40 -5.74
C ARG A 94 -3.98 2.83 -7.15
N ALA A 95 -2.78 2.85 -7.74
CA ALA A 95 -2.55 2.25 -9.06
C ALA A 95 -2.72 0.72 -9.05
N LEU A 96 -2.22 0.04 -8.02
CA LEU A 96 -2.40 -1.41 -7.83
C LEU A 96 -3.87 -1.77 -7.62
N ALA A 97 -4.59 -1.06 -6.77
CA ALA A 97 -6.01 -1.30 -6.51
C ALA A 97 -6.90 -1.04 -7.74
N ALA A 98 -6.54 -0.08 -8.58
CA ALA A 98 -7.21 0.20 -9.86
C ALA A 98 -6.78 -0.76 -11.00
N GLN A 99 -5.81 -1.66 -10.76
CA GLN A 99 -5.19 -2.53 -11.77
C GLN A 99 -4.49 -1.76 -12.91
N ASP A 100 -4.11 -0.51 -12.66
CA ASP A 100 -3.35 0.34 -13.60
C ASP A 100 -1.85 0.04 -13.59
N ALA A 101 -1.38 -0.70 -12.56
CA ALA A 101 0.02 -1.07 -12.35
C ALA A 101 0.16 -2.53 -11.89
N ASN A 102 1.32 -3.12 -12.17
CA ASN A 102 1.63 -4.49 -11.77
C ASN A 102 3.07 -4.59 -11.21
N PRO A 103 3.32 -5.46 -10.22
CA PRO A 103 4.66 -5.68 -9.66
C PRO A 103 5.50 -6.59 -10.57
N ARG A 104 5.97 -6.08 -11.71
CA ARG A 104 6.66 -6.87 -12.76
C ARG A 104 8.18 -6.92 -12.64
N SER A 105 8.78 -6.48 -11.54
CA SER A 105 10.23 -6.59 -11.34
C SER A 105 10.64 -7.88 -10.64
N ALA A 106 11.88 -8.32 -10.87
CA ALA A 106 12.44 -9.44 -10.12
C ALA A 106 12.51 -9.16 -8.61
N GLY A 107 12.69 -7.89 -8.20
CA GLY A 107 12.64 -7.47 -6.80
C GLY A 107 11.25 -7.66 -6.18
N ALA A 108 10.22 -7.16 -6.85
CA ALA A 108 8.84 -7.33 -6.40
C ALA A 108 8.43 -8.81 -6.33
N LEU A 109 8.78 -9.61 -7.33
CA LEU A 109 8.48 -11.04 -7.34
C LEU A 109 9.16 -11.78 -6.18
N ARG A 110 10.40 -11.40 -5.79
CA ARG A 110 11.07 -12.00 -4.62
C ARG A 110 10.32 -11.72 -3.31
N VAL A 111 9.80 -10.50 -3.12
CA VAL A 111 9.00 -10.15 -1.93
C VAL A 111 7.70 -10.95 -1.88
N ILE A 112 7.03 -11.07 -3.03
CA ILE A 112 5.79 -11.87 -3.15
C ILE A 112 6.08 -13.34 -2.86
N ASP A 113 7.12 -13.91 -3.47
CA ASP A 113 7.53 -15.32 -3.29
C ASP A 113 7.89 -15.60 -1.82
N ALA A 114 8.66 -14.72 -1.18
CA ALA A 114 9.01 -14.85 0.23
C ALA A 114 7.78 -14.85 1.15
N LEU A 115 6.78 -14.03 0.83
CA LEU A 115 5.52 -14.00 1.57
C LEU A 115 4.70 -15.28 1.37
N LEU A 116 4.59 -15.77 0.14
CA LEU A 116 3.92 -17.03 -0.18
C LEU A 116 4.63 -18.21 0.50
N HIS A 117 5.96 -18.24 0.47
CA HIS A 117 6.77 -19.27 1.14
C HIS A 117 6.53 -19.27 2.66
N ALA A 118 6.52 -18.09 3.31
CA ALA A 118 6.22 -18.00 4.73
C ALA A 118 4.80 -18.53 5.08
N LEU A 119 3.82 -18.28 4.22
CA LEU A 119 2.45 -18.78 4.38
C LEU A 119 2.33 -20.29 4.14
N LEU A 120 3.09 -20.85 3.21
CA LEU A 120 3.17 -22.31 3.00
C LEU A 120 3.81 -23.00 4.20
N ASP A 121 4.85 -22.41 4.80
CA ASP A 121 5.49 -22.94 6.01
C ASP A 121 4.59 -22.89 7.26
N ALA A 122 3.51 -22.10 7.22
CA ALA A 122 2.43 -22.18 8.22
C ALA A 122 1.58 -23.47 8.13
N GLY A 123 1.85 -24.35 7.16
CA GLY A 123 1.11 -25.59 6.93
C GLY A 123 -0.16 -25.40 6.09
N LEU A 124 -0.36 -24.25 5.46
CA LEU A 124 -1.53 -24.01 4.62
C LEU A 124 -1.45 -24.74 3.29
N SER A 125 -2.59 -25.21 2.76
CA SER A 125 -2.69 -25.68 1.38
C SER A 125 -2.42 -24.53 0.39
N GLU A 126 -2.14 -24.84 -0.89
CA GLU A 126 -1.93 -23.82 -1.94
C GLU A 126 -3.14 -22.88 -2.06
N GLU A 127 -4.36 -23.41 -1.98
CA GLU A 127 -5.56 -22.59 -2.04
C GLU A 127 -5.73 -21.70 -0.81
N ALA A 128 -5.44 -22.21 0.39
CA ALA A 128 -5.49 -21.44 1.63
C ALA A 128 -4.41 -20.34 1.63
N THR A 129 -3.19 -20.69 1.17
CA THR A 129 -2.09 -19.72 0.97
C THR A 129 -2.49 -18.58 0.04
N ALA A 130 -3.10 -18.91 -1.11
CA ALA A 130 -3.57 -17.89 -2.05
C ALA A 130 -4.67 -17.00 -1.45
N ARG A 131 -5.55 -17.55 -0.60
CA ARG A 131 -6.58 -16.78 0.12
C ARG A 131 -5.95 -15.88 1.18
N ALA A 132 -5.03 -16.40 1.99
CA ALA A 132 -4.30 -15.65 3.02
C ALA A 132 -3.50 -14.49 2.41
N TYR A 133 -2.80 -14.74 1.30
CA TYR A 133 -2.09 -13.70 0.54
C TYR A 133 -3.01 -12.58 0.08
N ARG A 134 -4.15 -12.91 -0.55
CA ARG A 134 -5.13 -11.89 -0.98
C ARG A 134 -5.74 -11.13 0.18
N SER A 135 -6.00 -11.80 1.31
CA SER A 135 -6.51 -11.16 2.53
C SER A 135 -5.50 -10.15 3.08
N LEU A 136 -4.21 -10.53 3.13
CA LEU A 136 -3.13 -9.65 3.57
C LEU A 136 -3.00 -8.43 2.64
N LEU A 137 -3.03 -8.61 1.32
CA LEU A 137 -2.99 -7.49 0.38
C LEU A 137 -4.21 -6.56 0.54
N GLY A 138 -5.41 -7.12 0.70
CA GLY A 138 -6.61 -6.34 0.94
C GLY A 138 -6.51 -5.51 2.23
N MET A 139 -5.98 -6.11 3.28
CA MET A 139 -5.72 -5.44 4.57
C MET A 139 -4.68 -4.32 4.39
N LEU A 140 -3.54 -4.59 3.75
CA LEU A 140 -2.50 -3.59 3.46
C LEU A 140 -3.05 -2.41 2.66
N PHE A 141 -3.75 -2.68 1.56
CA PHE A 141 -4.32 -1.62 0.72
C PHE A 141 -5.38 -0.82 1.48
N GLY A 142 -6.27 -1.51 2.21
CA GLY A 142 -7.30 -0.86 3.03
C GLY A 142 -6.69 0.07 4.07
N SER A 143 -5.72 -0.40 4.84
CA SER A 143 -5.06 0.38 5.89
C SER A 143 -4.33 1.61 5.34
N VAL A 144 -3.59 1.45 4.23
CA VAL A 144 -2.88 2.58 3.60
C VAL A 144 -3.86 3.60 3.00
N LEU A 145 -4.89 3.13 2.29
CA LEU A 145 -5.83 4.03 1.61
C LEU A 145 -6.72 4.78 2.60
N THR A 146 -7.11 4.16 3.71
CA THR A 146 -7.89 4.82 4.77
C THR A 146 -7.02 5.78 5.57
N GLY A 147 -5.78 5.42 5.92
CA GLY A 147 -4.81 6.29 6.56
C GLY A 147 -4.44 7.50 5.71
N ALA A 148 -4.18 7.30 4.42
CA ALA A 148 -3.89 8.38 3.49
C ALA A 148 -5.11 9.29 3.22
N ALA A 149 -6.34 8.77 3.34
CA ALA A 149 -7.56 9.58 3.20
C ALA A 149 -7.76 10.57 4.35
N GLY A 150 -7.18 10.32 5.52
CA GLY A 150 -7.13 11.29 6.64
C GLY A 150 -6.14 12.44 6.42
N GLY A 151 -5.20 12.30 5.46
CA GLY A 151 -4.22 13.32 5.07
C GLY A 151 -4.66 14.10 3.84
N VAL A 152 -4.43 15.39 3.85
CA VAL A 152 -4.45 16.44 2.80
C VAL A 152 -5.56 16.39 1.71
N ALA A 153 -5.86 15.24 1.09
CA ALA A 153 -6.83 15.18 -0.02
C ALA A 153 -8.31 15.12 0.42
N ALA A 154 -8.59 14.67 1.64
CA ALA A 154 -9.97 14.56 2.15
C ALA A 154 -10.52 15.89 2.72
N LYS A 155 -9.67 16.91 2.83
CA LYS A 155 -10.04 18.18 3.49
C LYS A 155 -10.80 19.19 2.62
N ALA A 156 -10.86 18.99 1.29
CA ALA A 156 -11.25 20.10 0.40
C ALA A 156 -12.75 20.23 0.11
N GLU A 157 -13.59 19.20 0.33
CA GLU A 157 -14.99 19.25 -0.18
C GLU A 157 -16.11 18.81 0.78
N ARG A 158 -15.80 18.37 2.00
CA ARG A 158 -16.86 18.01 2.96
C ARG A 158 -17.15 19.15 3.92
N ALA A 159 -18.37 19.64 3.87
CA ALA A 159 -18.86 20.71 4.75
C ALA A 159 -18.82 20.32 6.25
N GLU A 160 -18.84 19.01 6.57
CA GLU A 160 -18.81 18.50 7.94
C GLU A 160 -17.90 17.25 8.04
N PRO A 161 -16.96 17.16 9.01
CA PRO A 161 -16.22 15.93 9.28
C PRO A 161 -17.16 14.77 9.65
N VAL A 162 -16.85 13.54 9.18
CA VAL A 162 -17.71 12.36 9.43
C VAL A 162 -17.94 12.10 10.90
N GLY A 163 -16.94 12.29 11.77
CA GLY A 163 -17.06 12.14 13.22
C GLY A 163 -18.05 13.16 13.83
N ALA A 164 -18.03 14.41 13.36
CA ALA A 164 -18.99 15.43 13.82
C ALA A 164 -20.42 15.07 13.41
N TYR A 165 -20.62 14.58 12.19
CA TYR A 165 -21.90 14.06 11.72
C TYR A 165 -22.38 12.89 12.59
N PHE A 166 -21.51 11.91 12.85
CA PHE A 166 -21.85 10.75 13.68
C PHE A 166 -22.20 11.16 15.12
N ARG A 167 -21.43 12.08 15.74
CA ARG A 167 -21.75 12.58 17.09
C ARG A 167 -23.13 13.20 17.16
N ARG A 168 -23.52 13.95 16.14
CA ARG A 168 -24.84 14.59 16.08
C ARG A 168 -25.97 13.58 15.87
N MET A 169 -25.73 12.51 15.07
CA MET A 169 -26.75 11.54 14.70
C MET A 169 -26.83 10.33 15.64
N ALA A 170 -25.72 9.97 16.32
CA ALA A 170 -25.66 8.79 17.18
C ALA A 170 -26.21 9.10 18.59
N THR A 171 -27.53 9.12 18.71
CA THR A 171 -28.15 9.25 20.04
C THR A 171 -28.04 7.95 20.84
N PRO A 172 -27.85 8.01 22.19
CA PRO A 172 -27.74 6.80 23.02
C PRO A 172 -28.95 5.88 22.93
N SER A 173 -30.14 6.44 22.70
CA SER A 173 -31.40 5.69 22.65
C SER A 173 -31.61 4.96 21.33
N GLU A 174 -31.18 5.55 20.21
CA GLU A 174 -31.42 4.99 18.86
C GLU A 174 -30.25 4.19 18.37
N LEU A 175 -28.99 4.62 18.67
CA LEU A 175 -27.76 4.03 18.17
C LEU A 175 -26.75 3.80 19.33
N PRO A 176 -27.09 2.96 20.32
CA PRO A 176 -26.31 2.82 21.56
C PRO A 176 -24.89 2.28 21.30
N SER A 177 -24.71 1.35 20.36
CA SER A 177 -23.39 0.78 20.04
C SER A 177 -22.49 1.81 19.37
N LEU A 178 -23.02 2.55 18.38
CA LEU A 178 -22.27 3.61 17.70
C LEU A 178 -21.89 4.71 18.69
N HIS A 179 -22.82 5.18 19.52
CA HIS A 179 -22.57 6.20 20.53
C HIS A 179 -21.47 5.77 21.50
N ARG A 180 -21.50 4.50 21.96
CA ARG A 180 -20.53 3.94 22.90
C ARG A 180 -19.11 3.86 22.32
N VAL A 181 -18.97 3.48 21.05
CA VAL A 181 -17.66 3.20 20.42
C VAL A 181 -17.09 4.43 19.70
N LEU A 182 -17.93 5.42 19.40
CA LEU A 182 -17.54 6.60 18.60
C LEU A 182 -16.27 7.31 19.09
N PRO A 183 -16.05 7.56 20.41
CA PRO A 183 -14.81 8.19 20.87
C PRO A 183 -13.53 7.40 20.49
N ALA A 184 -13.60 6.07 20.54
CA ALA A 184 -12.50 5.20 20.15
C ALA A 184 -12.29 5.18 18.61
N LEU A 185 -13.38 5.23 17.83
CA LEU A 185 -13.29 5.33 16.37
C LEU A 185 -12.66 6.65 15.90
N GLU A 186 -12.81 7.72 16.67
CA GLU A 186 -12.23 9.03 16.35
C GLU A 186 -10.76 9.16 16.76
N SER A 187 -10.30 8.36 17.71
CA SER A 187 -8.93 8.39 18.25
C SER A 187 -8.00 7.36 17.60
N GLY A 188 -8.44 6.63 16.57
CA GLY A 188 -7.68 5.57 15.94
C GLY A 188 -6.32 6.03 15.37
N ASP A 189 -5.29 5.19 15.56
CA ASP A 189 -3.96 5.32 14.99
C ASP A 189 -3.79 4.24 13.91
N CYS A 190 -3.57 4.66 12.67
CA CYS A 190 -3.48 3.76 11.52
C CYS A 190 -2.39 2.69 11.65
N VAL A 191 -1.30 2.98 12.37
CA VAL A 191 -0.21 2.01 12.61
C VAL A 191 -0.67 0.96 13.62
N GLN A 192 -1.27 1.39 14.74
CA GLN A 192 -1.81 0.49 15.76
C GLN A 192 -2.96 -0.36 15.21
N ASP A 193 -3.81 0.23 14.37
CA ASP A 193 -4.90 -0.48 13.69
C ASP A 193 -4.35 -1.55 12.74
N PHE A 194 -3.28 -1.24 11.99
CA PHE A 194 -2.62 -2.21 11.12
C PHE A 194 -1.97 -3.35 11.91
N GLU A 195 -1.24 -3.06 12.98
CA GLU A 195 -0.66 -4.07 13.88
C GLU A 195 -1.73 -4.99 14.47
N TYR A 196 -2.86 -4.43 14.91
CA TYR A 196 -3.99 -5.19 15.43
C TYR A 196 -4.57 -6.15 14.37
N GLN A 197 -4.80 -5.66 13.15
CA GLN A 197 -5.29 -6.46 12.03
C GLN A 197 -4.32 -7.59 11.68
N LEU A 198 -3.01 -7.29 11.64
CA LEU A 198 -1.97 -8.28 11.34
C LEU A 198 -1.91 -9.38 12.42
N ASN A 199 -2.05 -9.02 13.69
CA ASN A 199 -2.12 -9.98 14.79
C ASN A 199 -3.34 -10.90 14.67
N LEU A 200 -4.51 -10.37 14.30
CA LEU A 200 -5.71 -11.18 14.07
C LEU A 200 -5.51 -12.13 12.88
N LEU A 201 -4.90 -11.67 11.81
CA LEU A 201 -4.64 -12.52 10.63
C LEU A 201 -3.68 -13.65 10.97
N ILE A 202 -2.52 -13.36 11.56
CA ILE A 202 -1.53 -14.38 11.93
C ILE A 202 -2.10 -15.38 12.93
N GLY A 203 -2.81 -14.91 13.97
CA GLY A 203 -3.46 -15.78 14.94
C GLY A 203 -4.53 -16.69 14.33
N GLY A 204 -5.29 -16.20 13.34
CA GLY A 204 -6.26 -16.96 12.60
C GLY A 204 -5.63 -18.03 11.70
N LEU A 205 -4.48 -17.76 11.09
CA LEU A 205 -3.75 -18.73 10.26
C LEU A 205 -3.20 -19.88 11.10
N GLY A 206 -2.62 -19.61 12.28
CA GLY A 206 -2.10 -20.63 13.18
C GLY A 206 -3.18 -21.57 13.76
N SER A 207 -4.44 -21.18 13.74
CA SER A 207 -5.57 -22.03 14.18
C SER A 207 -6.25 -22.82 13.05
N ALA A 208 -5.89 -22.54 11.80
CA ALA A 208 -6.48 -23.15 10.60
C ALA A 208 -5.61 -24.26 9.97
N SER A 209 -4.43 -24.52 10.53
CA SER A 209 -3.46 -25.55 10.12
C SER A 209 -3.66 -26.88 10.83
#